data_5b21f119820457cf6c0091c463cc58fd
#
_entry.id   5b21f119820457cf6c0091c463cc58fd
#
_cell.length_a   1.000
_cell.length_b   1.000
_cell.length_c   1.000
_cell.angle_alpha   90.00
_cell.angle_beta   90.00
_cell.angle_gamma   90.00
#
_symmetry.space_group_name_H-M   'P 1'
#
loop_
_entity.id
_entity.type
_entity.pdbx_description
1 polymer ?
#
loop_
_entity_poly.entity_id
_entity_poly.type
_entity_poly.pdbx_seq_one_letter_code
_entity_poly.pdbx_strand_id
1 'polypeptide(L)'
;MSLFSCLSRALLSGVIFFLLTSCLAGKDQIVRGVLHGEIVWQGDVLIAEDVVLESDVKLTILPGTRVRFLPAEADGGGWIEHPHFPGNELIIKGQVHAVGTAENPIFFEAVDSSAAAGFWGAINLVGSPEAIFEYCVFRQADSAVHSWDSQVYIEQSLFEDNLVGIRFNASEILIEHNLLRNNHTAVRFHFGSPVICENEFVDNAVNLFVTSHPRDYHIENNTFGSPLEYNVVFGEEVPEDVSLLRNYWIKEPPSTLVDSFYDGHRSPYLGKVVFEPQRTTPSNQAGLSWIP
;
A
#
# COMPACT_ATOMS: atom_id res chain seq x y z
N MET A 1 63.16 43.80 -42.82
CA MET A 1 63.14 42.35 -42.57
C MET A 1 61.84 42.06 -41.81
N SER A 2 60.95 41.54 -42.55
CA SER A 2 59.53 41.27 -42.11
C SER A 2 59.39 39.88 -41.50
N LEU A 3 58.64 39.78 -40.42
CA LEU A 3 58.14 38.51 -39.94
C LEU A 3 56.65 38.63 -39.81
N PHE A 4 55.94 37.94 -40.69
CA PHE A 4 54.51 37.71 -40.66
C PHE A 4 54.16 36.68 -39.55
N SER A 5 53.27 37.04 -38.65
CA SER A 5 52.64 36.08 -37.74
C SER A 5 51.22 35.85 -38.19
N CYS A 6 50.96 34.61 -38.51
CA CYS A 6 49.64 34.06 -38.94
C CYS A 6 48.76 33.80 -37.71
N LEU A 7 47.69 34.58 -37.57
CA LEU A 7 46.64 34.28 -36.56
C LEU A 7 45.61 33.30 -37.18
N SER A 8 45.64 32.09 -36.76
CA SER A 8 44.53 31.11 -37.03
C SER A 8 43.36 31.35 -36.09
N ARG A 9 42.25 31.78 -36.64
CA ARG A 9 40.94 31.81 -35.94
C ARG A 9 40.35 30.40 -35.91
N ALA A 10 40.29 29.79 -34.74
CA ALA A 10 39.51 28.62 -34.50
C ALA A 10 38.04 29.03 -34.30
N LEU A 11 37.19 28.65 -35.23
CA LEU A 11 35.74 28.72 -35.11
C LEU A 11 35.27 27.56 -34.23
N LEU A 12 34.85 27.86 -33.01
CA LEU A 12 34.19 26.92 -32.14
C LEU A 12 32.70 26.88 -32.55
N SER A 13 32.32 25.87 -33.35
CA SER A 13 30.91 25.55 -33.61
C SER A 13 30.31 24.92 -32.40
N GLY A 14 29.62 25.71 -31.57
CA GLY A 14 28.80 25.20 -30.48
C GLY A 14 27.55 24.53 -31.07
N VAL A 15 27.48 23.20 -30.99
CA VAL A 15 26.24 22.43 -31.25
C VAL A 15 25.37 22.58 -30.01
N ILE A 16 24.38 23.48 -30.11
CA ILE A 16 23.32 23.60 -29.10
C ILE A 16 22.38 22.40 -29.33
N PHE A 17 22.49 21.40 -28.47
CA PHE A 17 21.48 20.34 -28.40
C PHE A 17 20.22 20.93 -27.76
N PHE A 18 19.26 21.32 -28.58
CA PHE A 18 17.88 21.53 -28.11
C PHE A 18 17.29 20.18 -27.77
N LEU A 19 17.26 19.83 -26.47
CA LEU A 19 16.36 18.81 -25.95
C LEU A 19 14.93 19.35 -26.12
N LEU A 20 14.31 19.00 -27.23
CA LEU A 20 12.87 19.11 -27.39
C LEU A 20 12.23 18.11 -26.41
N THR A 21 11.94 18.55 -25.18
CA THR A 21 10.94 17.89 -24.35
C THR A 21 9.59 18.10 -25.06
N SER A 22 9.25 17.18 -25.96
CA SER A 22 7.88 17.06 -26.42
C SER A 22 7.04 16.64 -25.22
N CYS A 23 6.25 17.55 -24.67
CA CYS A 23 5.05 17.19 -23.92
C CYS A 23 4.14 16.42 -24.90
N LEU A 24 4.35 15.14 -25.04
CA LEU A 24 3.34 14.21 -25.50
C LEU A 24 2.31 14.18 -24.37
N ALA A 25 1.17 14.81 -24.56
CA ALA A 25 -0.03 14.54 -23.81
C ALA A 25 -0.22 13.02 -23.95
N GLY A 26 0.02 12.28 -22.85
CA GLY A 26 0.08 10.83 -22.86
C GLY A 26 -1.30 10.30 -23.27
N LYS A 27 -1.34 9.43 -24.26
CA LYS A 27 -2.48 8.53 -24.45
C LYS A 27 -2.51 7.62 -23.24
N ASP A 28 -3.68 7.46 -22.60
CA ASP A 28 -3.89 6.50 -21.54
C ASP A 28 -3.32 5.13 -21.97
N GLN A 29 -2.44 4.57 -21.17
CA GLN A 29 -1.90 3.24 -21.43
C GLN A 29 -2.90 2.21 -20.91
N ILE A 30 -3.61 1.52 -21.78
CA ILE A 30 -4.53 0.44 -21.40
C ILE A 30 -3.71 -0.84 -21.26
N VAL A 31 -3.78 -1.46 -20.08
CA VAL A 31 -3.05 -2.69 -19.75
C VAL A 31 -4.04 -3.83 -19.56
N ARG A 32 -3.68 -5.02 -20.11
CA ARG A 32 -4.51 -6.22 -20.13
C ARG A 32 -3.64 -7.49 -20.12
N GLY A 33 -4.20 -8.57 -19.57
CA GLY A 33 -3.67 -9.92 -19.69
C GLY A 33 -2.36 -10.16 -18.97
N VAL A 34 -1.51 -11.03 -19.54
CA VAL A 34 -0.28 -11.51 -18.90
C VAL A 34 0.93 -10.73 -19.42
N LEU A 35 1.76 -10.25 -18.50
CA LEU A 35 2.94 -9.45 -18.79
C LEU A 35 4.22 -10.17 -18.38
N HIS A 36 5.32 -9.89 -19.08
CA HIS A 36 6.65 -10.48 -18.88
C HIS A 36 7.76 -9.43 -18.96
N GLY A 37 8.90 -9.70 -18.33
CA GLY A 37 10.13 -8.93 -18.44
C GLY A 37 10.14 -7.60 -17.67
N GLU A 38 10.96 -6.66 -18.10
CA GLU A 38 11.09 -5.35 -17.46
C GLU A 38 10.04 -4.38 -17.99
N ILE A 39 9.27 -3.78 -17.09
CA ILE A 39 8.13 -2.92 -17.42
C ILE A 39 8.27 -1.61 -16.65
N VAL A 40 8.01 -0.50 -17.33
CA VAL A 40 7.96 0.84 -16.71
C VAL A 40 6.60 1.47 -16.99
N TRP A 41 5.92 1.89 -15.92
CA TRP A 41 4.68 2.66 -16.02
C TRP A 41 4.91 4.12 -15.66
N GLN A 42 4.30 5.02 -16.47
CA GLN A 42 4.36 6.45 -16.29
C GLN A 42 3.09 7.12 -16.82
N GLY A 43 2.62 8.15 -16.14
CA GLY A 43 1.41 8.89 -16.53
C GLY A 43 0.14 8.13 -16.17
N ASP A 44 -0.85 8.11 -17.06
CA ASP A 44 -2.13 7.42 -16.84
C ASP A 44 -2.08 5.99 -17.37
N VAL A 45 -2.27 5.03 -16.45
CA VAL A 45 -2.32 3.59 -16.74
C VAL A 45 -3.70 3.06 -16.37
N LEU A 46 -4.41 2.46 -17.33
CA LEU A 46 -5.75 1.92 -17.15
C LEU A 46 -5.71 0.40 -17.08
N ILE A 47 -6.14 -0.16 -15.96
CA ILE A 47 -6.33 -1.61 -15.76
C ILE A 47 -7.75 -1.94 -16.19
N ALA A 48 -7.90 -2.63 -17.31
CA ALA A 48 -9.20 -2.84 -17.94
C ALA A 48 -9.80 -4.24 -17.70
N GLU A 49 -8.98 -5.16 -17.22
CA GLU A 49 -9.30 -6.52 -16.78
C GLU A 49 -8.21 -6.97 -15.81
N ASP A 50 -8.29 -8.19 -15.28
CA ASP A 50 -7.20 -8.73 -14.48
C ASP A 50 -5.89 -8.74 -15.26
N VAL A 51 -4.85 -8.22 -14.63
CA VAL A 51 -3.49 -8.16 -15.20
C VAL A 51 -2.56 -9.02 -14.36
N VAL A 52 -1.90 -9.98 -14.99
CA VAL A 52 -0.95 -10.88 -14.34
C VAL A 52 0.47 -10.49 -14.72
N LEU A 53 1.29 -10.18 -13.74
CA LEU A 53 2.72 -9.98 -13.87
C LEU A 53 3.42 -11.26 -13.42
N GLU A 54 3.98 -12.02 -14.39
CA GLU A 54 4.65 -13.29 -14.10
C GLU A 54 5.93 -13.12 -13.28
N SER A 55 6.48 -14.21 -12.78
CA SER A 55 7.63 -14.21 -11.86
C SER A 55 8.93 -13.62 -12.44
N ASP A 56 9.02 -13.51 -13.76
CA ASP A 56 10.13 -12.85 -14.47
C ASP A 56 9.94 -11.32 -14.60
N VAL A 57 8.79 -10.78 -14.16
CA VAL A 57 8.52 -9.35 -14.27
C VAL A 57 9.24 -8.55 -13.20
N LYS A 58 9.79 -7.42 -13.65
CA LYS A 58 10.19 -6.31 -12.81
C LYS A 58 9.42 -5.07 -13.24
N LEU A 59 8.38 -4.72 -12.48
CA LEU A 59 7.59 -3.53 -12.71
C LEU A 59 8.18 -2.34 -11.94
N THR A 60 8.46 -1.25 -12.64
CA THR A 60 8.80 0.05 -12.04
C THR A 60 7.69 1.04 -12.35
N ILE A 61 7.10 1.63 -11.31
CA ILE A 61 6.09 2.68 -11.45
C ILE A 61 6.73 4.00 -11.05
N LEU A 62 6.76 4.96 -11.98
CA LEU A 62 7.44 6.23 -11.78
C LEU A 62 6.58 7.23 -10.98
N PRO A 63 7.21 8.19 -10.27
CA PRO A 63 6.50 9.23 -9.52
C PRO A 63 5.44 9.96 -10.36
N GLY A 64 4.28 10.23 -9.75
CA GLY A 64 3.15 10.92 -10.39
C GLY A 64 2.30 10.05 -11.31
N THR A 65 2.58 8.75 -11.40
CA THR A 65 1.76 7.80 -12.17
C THR A 65 0.40 7.61 -11.50
N ARG A 66 -0.65 7.52 -12.33
CA ARG A 66 -2.00 7.16 -11.88
C ARG A 66 -2.40 5.82 -12.49
N VAL A 67 -2.46 4.80 -11.67
CA VAL A 67 -2.98 3.47 -12.04
C VAL A 67 -4.46 3.44 -11.70
N ARG A 68 -5.30 3.45 -12.74
CA ARG A 68 -6.75 3.53 -12.59
C ARG A 68 -7.43 2.26 -13.06
N PHE A 69 -8.31 1.73 -12.21
CA PHE A 69 -9.03 0.51 -12.48
C PHE A 69 -10.38 0.82 -13.13
N LEU A 70 -10.67 0.18 -14.28
CA LEU A 70 -11.97 0.19 -14.90
C LEU A 70 -12.95 -0.75 -14.17
N PRO A 71 -14.27 -0.55 -14.33
CA PRO A 71 -15.24 -1.49 -13.81
C PRO A 71 -14.98 -2.89 -14.40
N ALA A 72 -15.09 -3.94 -13.57
CA ALA A 72 -15.04 -5.31 -14.07
C ALA A 72 -16.23 -5.59 -14.98
N GLU A 73 -16.02 -6.37 -16.04
CA GLU A 73 -17.11 -6.82 -16.89
C GLU A 73 -18.01 -7.81 -16.13
N ALA A 74 -19.32 -7.74 -16.39
CA ALA A 74 -20.31 -8.53 -15.66
C ALA A 74 -20.12 -10.06 -15.80
N ASP A 75 -19.44 -10.50 -16.83
CA ASP A 75 -19.19 -11.92 -17.12
C ASP A 75 -17.91 -12.47 -16.48
N GLY A 76 -17.24 -11.64 -15.68
CA GLY A 76 -16.13 -12.00 -14.82
C GLY A 76 -15.12 -12.89 -15.50
N GLY A 77 -14.49 -12.41 -16.58
CA GLY A 77 -13.39 -13.13 -17.24
C GLY A 77 -12.16 -13.27 -16.32
N GLY A 78 -12.40 -13.21 -15.02
CA GLY A 78 -11.37 -13.26 -14.01
C GLY A 78 -10.67 -14.60 -14.00
N TRP A 79 -9.39 -14.52 -14.00
CA TRP A 79 -8.54 -15.63 -13.72
C TRP A 79 -8.67 -16.07 -12.26
N ILE A 80 -8.68 -17.35 -11.99
CA ILE A 80 -9.07 -17.89 -10.70
C ILE A 80 -7.87 -18.60 -10.06
N GLU A 81 -6.79 -17.91 -9.76
CA GLU A 81 -5.91 -18.38 -8.70
C GLU A 81 -6.26 -17.65 -7.40
N HIS A 82 -6.17 -18.36 -6.33
CA HIS A 82 -6.45 -17.87 -5.00
C HIS A 82 -5.37 -16.89 -4.51
N PRO A 83 -5.75 -15.82 -3.81
CA PRO A 83 -7.10 -15.34 -3.57
C PRO A 83 -7.57 -14.44 -4.71
N HIS A 84 -8.86 -14.50 -5.02
CA HIS A 84 -9.53 -13.64 -5.99
C HIS A 84 -10.45 -12.65 -5.28
N PHE A 85 -10.39 -11.37 -5.69
CA PHE A 85 -11.22 -10.31 -5.14
C PHE A 85 -12.22 -9.81 -6.18
N PRO A 86 -13.42 -9.34 -5.77
CA PRO A 86 -14.32 -8.67 -6.69
C PRO A 86 -13.68 -7.44 -7.33
N GLY A 87 -13.93 -7.24 -8.61
CA GLY A 87 -13.31 -6.15 -9.40
C GLY A 87 -12.04 -6.58 -10.11
N ASN A 88 -11.47 -5.70 -10.91
CA ASN A 88 -10.22 -5.96 -11.62
C ASN A 88 -9.03 -5.95 -10.67
N GLU A 89 -8.10 -6.88 -10.87
CA GLU A 89 -6.93 -7.06 -10.05
C GLU A 89 -5.62 -6.82 -10.82
N LEU A 90 -4.60 -6.40 -10.08
CA LEU A 90 -3.21 -6.44 -10.53
C LEU A 90 -2.50 -7.54 -9.76
N ILE A 91 -2.34 -8.72 -10.37
CA ILE A 91 -1.75 -9.91 -9.76
C ILE A 91 -0.26 -9.94 -10.05
N ILE A 92 0.58 -9.89 -9.03
CA ILE A 92 2.04 -9.74 -9.16
C ILE A 92 2.74 -10.95 -8.53
N LYS A 93 3.40 -11.73 -9.37
CA LYS A 93 4.28 -12.85 -8.97
C LYS A 93 5.76 -12.45 -9.01
N GLY A 94 6.08 -11.40 -9.75
CA GLY A 94 7.42 -10.82 -9.88
C GLY A 94 7.67 -9.70 -8.88
N GLN A 95 8.56 -8.79 -9.24
CA GLN A 95 8.91 -7.61 -8.43
C GLN A 95 8.08 -6.39 -8.82
N VAL A 96 7.76 -5.56 -7.84
CA VAL A 96 7.16 -4.23 -8.09
C VAL A 96 7.83 -3.16 -7.24
N HIS A 97 8.24 -2.06 -7.88
CA HIS A 97 8.75 -0.86 -7.25
C HIS A 97 7.85 0.32 -7.63
N ALA A 98 6.98 0.71 -6.74
CA ALA A 98 6.10 1.87 -6.85
C ALA A 98 6.60 2.94 -5.87
N VAL A 99 7.58 3.72 -6.30
CA VAL A 99 8.24 4.72 -5.45
C VAL A 99 7.92 6.11 -5.98
N GLY A 100 6.95 6.76 -5.33
CA GLY A 100 6.59 8.15 -5.58
C GLY A 100 7.49 9.14 -4.86
N THR A 101 7.03 10.37 -4.75
CA THR A 101 7.61 11.41 -3.88
C THR A 101 6.48 12.22 -3.23
N ALA A 102 6.80 13.00 -2.21
CA ALA A 102 5.83 13.88 -1.57
C ALA A 102 5.14 14.84 -2.56
N GLU A 103 5.86 15.32 -3.57
CA GLU A 103 5.34 16.23 -4.60
C GLU A 103 4.65 15.50 -5.75
N ASN A 104 5.00 14.23 -5.99
CA ASN A 104 4.50 13.42 -7.09
C ASN A 104 4.17 12.00 -6.61
N PRO A 105 3.15 11.81 -5.76
CA PRO A 105 2.74 10.49 -5.29
C PRO A 105 2.20 9.64 -6.44
N ILE A 106 2.22 8.33 -6.24
CA ILE A 106 1.61 7.36 -7.16
C ILE A 106 0.19 7.06 -6.67
N PHE A 107 -0.78 7.02 -7.58
CA PHE A 107 -2.17 6.73 -7.25
C PHE A 107 -2.61 5.37 -7.77
N PHE A 108 -3.31 4.61 -6.93
CA PHE A 108 -4.04 3.41 -7.28
C PHE A 108 -5.51 3.63 -6.89
N GLU A 109 -6.37 3.82 -7.88
CA GLU A 109 -7.72 4.30 -7.63
C GLU A 109 -8.71 3.82 -8.70
N ALA A 110 -10.00 3.91 -8.44
CA ALA A 110 -11.03 3.71 -9.45
C ALA A 110 -10.95 4.79 -10.54
N VAL A 111 -11.34 4.46 -11.77
CA VAL A 111 -11.50 5.45 -12.83
C VAL A 111 -12.57 6.49 -12.49
N ASP A 112 -13.57 6.08 -11.73
CA ASP A 112 -14.61 6.96 -11.17
C ASP A 112 -14.20 7.36 -9.74
N SER A 113 -13.80 8.60 -9.55
CA SER A 113 -13.39 9.13 -8.24
C SER A 113 -14.52 9.15 -7.19
N SER A 114 -15.78 8.98 -7.60
CA SER A 114 -16.94 8.87 -6.71
C SER A 114 -17.33 7.44 -6.38
N ALA A 115 -16.57 6.44 -6.88
CA ALA A 115 -16.84 5.04 -6.61
C ALA A 115 -16.70 4.71 -5.13
N ALA A 116 -17.51 3.78 -4.66
CA ALA A 116 -17.42 3.28 -3.29
C ALA A 116 -16.22 2.34 -3.11
N ALA A 117 -15.84 2.10 -1.86
CA ALA A 117 -14.92 1.03 -1.49
C ALA A 117 -15.34 -0.31 -2.11
N GLY A 118 -14.37 -1.09 -2.59
CA GLY A 118 -14.64 -2.36 -3.28
C GLY A 118 -14.92 -2.22 -4.78
N PHE A 119 -14.68 -1.05 -5.39
CA PHE A 119 -14.86 -0.88 -6.84
C PHE A 119 -13.89 -1.72 -7.67
N TRP A 120 -12.65 -1.86 -7.23
CA TRP A 120 -11.64 -2.72 -7.83
C TRP A 120 -11.11 -3.73 -6.81
N GLY A 121 -10.51 -4.82 -7.29
CA GLY A 121 -10.12 -5.94 -6.47
C GLY A 121 -8.92 -5.63 -5.57
N ALA A 122 -7.73 -5.92 -6.06
CA ALA A 122 -6.51 -5.81 -5.27
C ALA A 122 -5.28 -5.53 -6.14
N ILE A 123 -4.23 -4.97 -5.52
CA ILE A 123 -2.85 -5.31 -5.89
C ILE A 123 -2.53 -6.58 -5.14
N ASN A 124 -2.52 -7.69 -5.85
CA ASN A 124 -2.47 -9.04 -5.29
C ASN A 124 -1.08 -9.65 -5.49
N LEU A 125 -0.26 -9.60 -4.45
CA LEU A 125 1.12 -10.12 -4.45
C LEU A 125 1.10 -11.61 -4.11
N VAL A 126 1.58 -12.45 -5.01
CA VAL A 126 1.55 -13.91 -4.88
C VAL A 126 2.97 -14.47 -4.98
N GLY A 127 3.59 -14.75 -3.84
CA GLY A 127 4.99 -15.20 -3.79
C GLY A 127 5.97 -14.16 -4.35
N SER A 128 5.61 -12.88 -4.30
CA SER A 128 6.46 -11.80 -4.80
C SER A 128 7.74 -11.70 -3.97
N PRO A 129 8.93 -11.77 -4.60
CA PRO A 129 10.20 -11.71 -3.89
C PRO A 129 10.51 -10.31 -3.36
N GLU A 130 9.89 -9.27 -3.92
CA GLU A 130 10.07 -7.90 -3.47
C GLU A 130 8.95 -7.00 -4.01
N ALA A 131 8.23 -6.35 -3.10
CA ALA A 131 7.22 -5.35 -3.44
C ALA A 131 7.44 -4.11 -2.56
N ILE A 132 7.66 -2.97 -3.21
CA ILE A 132 7.94 -1.69 -2.54
C ILE A 132 6.88 -0.68 -2.95
N PHE A 133 6.23 -0.08 -1.97
CA PHE A 133 5.26 1.00 -2.13
C PHE A 133 5.65 2.17 -1.23
N GLU A 134 6.12 3.25 -1.81
CA GLU A 134 6.48 4.47 -1.11
C GLU A 134 5.77 5.67 -1.73
N TYR A 135 5.25 6.58 -0.91
CA TYR A 135 4.49 7.75 -1.35
C TYR A 135 3.37 7.38 -2.33
N CYS A 136 2.59 6.37 -1.96
CA CYS A 136 1.46 5.89 -2.73
C CYS A 136 0.13 6.27 -2.07
N VAL A 137 -0.92 6.41 -2.88
CA VAL A 137 -2.29 6.65 -2.44
C VAL A 137 -3.17 5.53 -2.98
N PHE A 138 -3.87 4.83 -2.10
CA PHE A 138 -4.74 3.70 -2.45
C PHE A 138 -6.17 4.01 -2.04
N ARG A 139 -7.10 3.97 -3.01
CA ARG A 139 -8.51 4.30 -2.80
C ARG A 139 -9.45 3.31 -3.48
N GLN A 140 -10.60 3.07 -2.84
CA GLN A 140 -11.76 2.39 -3.43
C GLN A 140 -11.56 0.90 -3.78
N ALA A 141 -10.55 0.27 -3.18
CA ALA A 141 -10.26 -1.15 -3.36
C ALA A 141 -11.16 -2.04 -2.48
N ASP A 142 -11.30 -3.31 -2.88
CA ASP A 142 -11.66 -4.37 -1.94
C ASP A 142 -10.50 -4.63 -0.96
N SER A 143 -9.32 -4.95 -1.46
CA SER A 143 -8.10 -5.11 -0.66
C SER A 143 -6.95 -4.39 -1.34
N ALA A 144 -6.68 -3.13 -0.94
CA ALA A 144 -5.81 -2.25 -1.73
C ALA A 144 -4.42 -2.86 -1.96
N VAL A 145 -3.77 -3.40 -0.93
CA VAL A 145 -2.61 -4.28 -1.05
C VAL A 145 -2.94 -5.60 -0.37
N HIS A 146 -2.98 -6.67 -1.15
CA HIS A 146 -3.03 -8.04 -0.64
C HIS A 146 -1.70 -8.72 -0.88
N SER A 147 -1.22 -9.51 0.08
CA SER A 147 -0.01 -10.32 -0.12
C SER A 147 -0.16 -11.72 0.48
N TRP A 148 0.35 -12.69 -0.25
CA TRP A 148 0.48 -14.07 0.17
C TRP A 148 1.91 -14.53 -0.08
N ASP A 149 2.59 -15.03 0.98
CA ASP A 149 3.96 -15.57 0.93
C ASP A 149 4.95 -14.64 0.19
N SER A 150 4.89 -13.33 0.51
CA SER A 150 5.62 -12.28 -0.22
C SER A 150 6.48 -11.43 0.72
N GLN A 151 7.48 -10.73 0.16
CA GLN A 151 8.25 -9.71 0.87
C GLN A 151 7.75 -8.33 0.48
N VAL A 152 7.24 -7.55 1.46
CA VAL A 152 6.51 -6.31 1.19
C VAL A 152 6.99 -5.17 2.09
N TYR A 153 7.22 -4.01 1.48
CA TYR A 153 7.61 -2.77 2.13
C TYR A 153 6.62 -1.67 1.76
N ILE A 154 5.95 -1.09 2.77
CA ILE A 154 4.94 -0.03 2.58
C ILE A 154 5.29 1.12 3.51
N GLU A 155 5.69 2.25 2.92
CA GLU A 155 6.11 3.42 3.66
C GLU A 155 5.49 4.71 3.11
N GLN A 156 5.26 5.71 3.99
CA GLN A 156 4.79 7.04 3.59
C GLN A 156 3.58 7.02 2.63
N SER A 157 2.66 6.06 2.82
CA SER A 157 1.54 5.84 1.91
C SER A 157 0.19 6.04 2.60
N LEU A 158 -0.80 6.50 1.81
CA LEU A 158 -2.16 6.74 2.25
C LEU A 158 -3.07 5.60 1.79
N PHE A 159 -3.81 5.02 2.72
CA PHE A 159 -4.89 4.07 2.44
C PHE A 159 -6.20 4.68 2.92
N GLU A 160 -7.08 5.05 2.01
CA GLU A 160 -8.36 5.63 2.37
C GLU A 160 -9.52 5.11 1.53
N ASP A 161 -10.71 5.01 2.15
CA ASP A 161 -11.95 4.61 1.48
C ASP A 161 -11.85 3.21 0.82
N ASN A 162 -11.16 2.24 1.47
CA ASN A 162 -11.09 0.86 1.01
C ASN A 162 -11.94 -0.06 1.91
N LEU A 163 -12.37 -1.25 1.42
CA LEU A 163 -12.91 -2.27 2.32
C LEU A 163 -11.78 -2.80 3.22
N VAL A 164 -10.62 -3.13 2.66
CA VAL A 164 -9.42 -3.46 3.44
C VAL A 164 -8.24 -2.65 2.90
N GLY A 165 -7.58 -1.88 3.76
CA GLY A 165 -6.39 -1.12 3.34
C GLY A 165 -5.24 -2.06 3.00
N ILE A 166 -4.75 -2.82 3.97
CA ILE A 166 -3.66 -3.78 3.80
C ILE A 166 -4.12 -5.14 4.33
N ARG A 167 -3.97 -6.18 3.50
CA ARG A 167 -4.31 -7.56 3.84
C ARG A 167 -3.15 -8.46 3.50
N PHE A 168 -2.75 -9.34 4.43
CA PHE A 168 -1.66 -10.29 4.14
C PHE A 168 -1.86 -11.65 4.81
N ASN A 169 -1.24 -12.66 4.20
CA ASN A 169 -1.16 -14.02 4.70
C ASN A 169 0.27 -14.53 4.53
N ALA A 170 0.87 -15.04 5.61
CA ALA A 170 2.19 -15.66 5.64
C ALA A 170 3.34 -14.82 5.02
N SER A 171 3.16 -13.51 4.89
CA SER A 171 4.15 -12.61 4.30
C SER A 171 5.10 -12.02 5.35
N GLU A 172 6.31 -11.67 4.91
CA GLU A 172 7.22 -10.78 5.63
C GLU A 172 6.87 -9.36 5.19
N ILE A 173 6.34 -8.54 6.09
CA ILE A 173 5.81 -7.23 5.73
C ILE A 173 6.24 -6.15 6.71
N LEU A 174 6.75 -5.05 6.15
CA LEU A 174 7.03 -3.81 6.87
C LEU A 174 6.00 -2.75 6.47
N ILE A 175 5.31 -2.19 7.47
CA ILE A 175 4.30 -1.15 7.32
C ILE A 175 4.70 0.00 8.25
N GLU A 176 5.29 1.08 7.70
CA GLU A 176 5.82 2.20 8.48
C GLU A 176 5.35 3.55 7.95
N HIS A 177 5.14 4.51 8.87
CA HIS A 177 4.84 5.90 8.54
C HIS A 177 3.65 6.10 7.60
N ASN A 178 2.65 5.22 7.63
CA ASN A 178 1.47 5.31 6.77
C ASN A 178 0.30 5.96 7.52
N LEU A 179 -0.62 6.55 6.75
CA LEU A 179 -1.93 6.96 7.21
C LEU A 179 -2.99 6.01 6.64
N LEU A 180 -3.71 5.34 7.53
CA LEU A 180 -4.83 4.46 7.18
C LEU A 180 -6.10 5.09 7.73
N ARG A 181 -6.97 5.61 6.85
CA ARG A 181 -8.19 6.30 7.30
C ARG A 181 -9.44 5.92 6.49
N ASN A 182 -10.60 5.98 7.14
CA ASN A 182 -11.91 5.73 6.51
C ASN A 182 -12.02 4.36 5.82
N ASN A 183 -11.18 3.38 6.18
CA ASN A 183 -11.32 2.03 5.65
C ASN A 183 -12.32 1.24 6.51
N HIS A 184 -13.00 0.24 5.94
CA HIS A 184 -13.76 -0.68 6.79
C HIS A 184 -12.79 -1.46 7.70
N THR A 185 -11.70 -2.00 7.17
CA THR A 185 -10.61 -2.57 7.97
C THR A 185 -9.28 -1.97 7.51
N ALA A 186 -8.53 -1.35 8.41
CA ALA A 186 -7.27 -0.74 8.01
C ALA A 186 -6.21 -1.80 7.69
N VAL A 187 -5.94 -2.73 8.62
CA VAL A 187 -5.01 -3.85 8.40
C VAL A 187 -5.66 -5.15 8.84
N ARG A 188 -5.64 -6.16 7.98
CA ARG A 188 -6.11 -7.51 8.26
C ARG A 188 -5.01 -8.52 7.93
N PHE A 189 -4.74 -9.47 8.83
CA PHE A 189 -3.71 -10.45 8.56
C PHE A 189 -3.98 -11.85 9.15
N HIS A 190 -3.34 -12.83 8.49
CA HIS A 190 -3.39 -14.23 8.84
C HIS A 190 -1.96 -14.78 8.81
N PHE A 191 -1.39 -15.13 9.98
CA PHE A 191 0.03 -15.46 10.14
C PHE A 191 0.96 -14.33 9.66
N GLY A 192 2.19 -14.69 9.31
CA GLY A 192 3.22 -13.77 8.85
C GLY A 192 4.05 -13.18 10.00
N SER A 193 5.05 -12.40 9.61
CA SER A 193 5.98 -11.72 10.51
C SER A 193 5.90 -10.21 10.30
N PRO A 194 4.79 -9.56 10.72
CA PRO A 194 4.61 -8.14 10.46
C PRO A 194 5.45 -7.26 11.39
N VAL A 195 6.04 -6.23 10.78
CA VAL A 195 6.51 -5.04 11.49
C VAL A 195 5.57 -3.90 11.12
N ILE A 196 4.76 -3.44 12.09
CA ILE A 196 3.78 -2.36 11.91
C ILE A 196 4.13 -1.27 12.91
N CYS A 197 4.78 -0.19 12.46
CA CYS A 197 5.25 0.86 13.36
C CYS A 197 5.13 2.26 12.76
N GLU A 198 4.99 3.23 13.66
CA GLU A 198 4.88 4.65 13.30
C GLU A 198 3.75 4.95 12.29
N ASN A 199 2.66 4.17 12.31
CA ASN A 199 1.47 4.43 11.48
C ASN A 199 0.42 5.21 12.27
N GLU A 200 -0.44 5.92 11.55
CA GLU A 200 -1.61 6.59 12.08
C GLU A 200 -2.89 5.93 11.52
N PHE A 201 -3.79 5.55 12.43
CA PHE A 201 -5.09 4.94 12.11
C PHE A 201 -6.19 5.92 12.50
N VAL A 202 -7.04 6.32 11.55
CA VAL A 202 -8.05 7.35 11.75
C VAL A 202 -9.39 6.92 11.15
N ASP A 203 -10.46 6.96 11.94
CA ASP A 203 -11.84 6.78 11.47
C ASP A 203 -12.09 5.48 10.67
N ASN A 204 -11.29 4.43 10.89
CA ASN A 204 -11.58 3.11 10.34
C ASN A 204 -12.68 2.41 11.16
N ALA A 205 -13.47 1.51 10.56
CA ALA A 205 -14.39 0.72 11.36
C ALA A 205 -13.61 -0.25 12.26
N VAL A 206 -12.62 -0.94 11.70
CA VAL A 206 -11.68 -1.79 12.44
C VAL A 206 -10.25 -1.37 12.11
N ASN A 207 -9.43 -1.08 13.13
CA ASN A 207 -8.02 -0.72 12.88
C ASN A 207 -7.16 -1.96 12.60
N LEU A 208 -7.22 -3.00 13.42
CA LEU A 208 -6.49 -4.25 13.22
C LEU A 208 -7.42 -5.46 13.30
N PHE A 209 -7.42 -6.31 12.29
CA PHE A 209 -8.11 -7.59 12.32
C PHE A 209 -7.08 -8.73 12.21
N VAL A 210 -6.85 -9.41 13.33
CA VAL A 210 -5.93 -10.54 13.44
C VAL A 210 -6.73 -11.82 13.26
N THR A 211 -6.59 -12.48 12.13
CA THR A 211 -7.36 -13.73 11.85
C THR A 211 -6.64 -14.98 12.28
N SER A 212 -5.32 -14.93 12.46
CA SER A 212 -4.50 -15.98 13.07
C SER A 212 -3.28 -15.36 13.72
N HIS A 213 -2.73 -16.01 14.76
CA HIS A 213 -1.64 -15.45 15.56
C HIS A 213 -0.38 -15.20 14.72
N PRO A 214 0.20 -13.97 14.73
CA PRO A 214 1.42 -13.65 13.99
C PRO A 214 2.65 -14.29 14.66
N ARG A 215 3.74 -14.41 13.89
CA ARG A 215 5.04 -14.91 14.36
C ARG A 215 6.09 -13.81 14.25
N ASP A 216 7.01 -13.74 15.21
CA ASP A 216 8.15 -12.79 15.17
C ASP A 216 7.74 -11.37 14.76
N TYR A 217 6.67 -10.85 15.39
CA TYR A 217 6.03 -9.60 15.01
C TYR A 217 6.39 -8.43 15.92
N HIS A 218 6.34 -7.23 15.37
CA HIS A 218 6.47 -5.96 16.09
C HIS A 218 5.35 -5.00 15.68
N ILE A 219 4.42 -4.73 16.59
CA ILE A 219 3.32 -3.77 16.35
C ILE A 219 3.38 -2.73 17.45
N GLU A 220 4.15 -1.66 17.22
CA GLU A 220 4.45 -0.66 18.24
C GLU A 220 4.65 0.75 17.68
N ASN A 221 4.60 1.76 18.55
CA ASN A 221 4.75 3.17 18.21
C ASN A 221 3.68 3.71 17.25
N ASN A 222 2.62 2.96 17.00
CA ASN A 222 1.50 3.45 16.18
C ASN A 222 0.61 4.38 17.00
N THR A 223 -0.11 5.25 16.29
CA THR A 223 -1.18 6.08 16.81
C THR A 223 -2.52 5.50 16.34
N PHE A 224 -3.28 4.93 17.26
CA PHE A 224 -4.62 4.44 16.99
C PHE A 224 -5.65 5.48 17.37
N GLY A 225 -6.38 6.00 16.36
CA GLY A 225 -7.56 6.83 16.55
C GLY A 225 -8.76 6.05 17.07
N SER A 226 -9.82 6.76 17.41
CA SER A 226 -11.06 6.12 17.82
C SER A 226 -11.68 5.40 16.61
N PRO A 227 -11.85 4.08 16.67
CA PRO A 227 -12.47 3.32 15.58
C PRO A 227 -14.00 3.52 15.60
N LEU A 228 -14.66 3.24 14.48
CA LEU A 228 -16.12 3.24 14.43
C LEU A 228 -16.71 2.01 15.14
N GLU A 229 -15.97 0.88 15.16
CA GLU A 229 -16.39 -0.37 15.79
C GLU A 229 -15.33 -0.88 16.79
N TYR A 230 -14.15 -1.28 16.30
CA TYR A 230 -13.10 -1.88 17.13
C TYR A 230 -11.70 -1.40 16.77
N ASN A 231 -10.88 -1.19 17.80
CA ASN A 231 -9.43 -1.03 17.58
C ASN A 231 -8.79 -2.35 17.14
N VAL A 232 -9.19 -3.46 17.76
CA VAL A 232 -8.63 -4.78 17.47
C VAL A 232 -9.74 -5.81 17.46
N VAL A 233 -9.73 -6.67 16.44
CA VAL A 233 -10.61 -7.84 16.35
C VAL A 233 -9.75 -9.08 16.21
N PHE A 234 -9.98 -10.09 17.06
CA PHE A 234 -9.40 -11.42 16.92
C PHE A 234 -10.39 -12.35 16.23
N GLY A 235 -9.92 -13.06 15.21
CA GLY A 235 -10.63 -14.19 14.61
C GLY A 235 -10.52 -15.46 15.45
N GLU A 236 -11.22 -16.51 15.03
CA GLU A 236 -11.31 -17.76 15.79
C GLU A 236 -9.98 -18.51 15.96
N GLU A 237 -8.97 -18.22 15.14
CA GLU A 237 -7.65 -18.85 15.18
C GLU A 237 -6.61 -18.02 15.96
N VAL A 238 -7.05 -17.25 16.96
CA VAL A 238 -6.18 -16.46 17.83
C VAL A 238 -6.42 -16.82 19.30
N PRO A 239 -6.06 -18.04 19.74
CA PRO A 239 -6.26 -18.45 21.13
C PRO A 239 -5.17 -17.89 22.07
N GLU A 240 -4.10 -17.32 21.54
CA GLU A 240 -2.96 -16.78 22.28
C GLU A 240 -3.05 -15.26 22.38
N ASP A 241 -2.47 -14.71 23.43
CA ASP A 241 -2.41 -13.27 23.63
C ASP A 241 -1.53 -12.60 22.55
N VAL A 242 -1.96 -11.43 22.05
CA VAL A 242 -1.22 -10.64 21.07
C VAL A 242 -0.71 -9.37 21.72
N SER A 243 0.61 -9.15 21.64
CA SER A 243 1.28 -8.00 22.22
C SER A 243 1.22 -6.78 21.29
N LEU A 244 0.58 -5.71 21.76
CA LEU A 244 0.48 -4.41 21.10
C LEU A 244 1.03 -3.31 22.02
N LEU A 245 2.20 -3.55 22.60
CA LEU A 245 2.83 -2.65 23.55
C LEU A 245 3.30 -1.35 22.87
N ARG A 246 3.51 -0.31 23.67
CA ARG A 246 4.09 0.97 23.24
C ARG A 246 3.35 1.69 22.10
N ASN A 247 2.07 1.35 21.85
CA ASN A 247 1.20 2.12 20.98
C ASN A 247 0.51 3.26 21.75
N TYR A 248 0.10 4.28 21.05
CA TYR A 248 -0.73 5.35 21.57
C TYR A 248 -2.18 5.17 21.12
N TRP A 249 -3.12 5.26 22.07
CA TRP A 249 -4.55 5.08 21.85
C TRP A 249 -5.26 6.41 22.13
N ILE A 250 -5.86 7.01 21.09
CA ILE A 250 -6.45 8.34 21.20
C ILE A 250 -7.73 8.30 22.07
N LYS A 251 -7.78 9.25 23.02
CA LYS A 251 -8.98 9.60 23.82
C LYS A 251 -9.60 8.51 24.69
N GLU A 252 -9.02 7.32 24.71
CA GLU A 252 -9.57 6.22 25.48
C GLU A 252 -8.80 6.06 26.81
N PRO A 253 -9.43 6.19 27.98
CA PRO A 253 -8.83 5.74 29.21
C PRO A 253 -8.70 4.20 29.21
N PRO A 254 -7.72 3.61 29.92
CA PRO A 254 -7.51 2.16 29.88
C PRO A 254 -8.72 1.30 30.22
N SER A 255 -9.64 1.81 31.02
CA SER A 255 -10.87 1.09 31.41
C SER A 255 -11.91 1.02 30.29
N THR A 256 -11.86 1.93 29.29
CA THR A 256 -12.77 1.96 28.14
C THR A 256 -12.06 1.43 26.89
N LEU A 257 -10.72 1.48 26.84
CA LEU A 257 -9.94 0.95 25.71
C LEU A 257 -10.22 -0.54 25.48
N VAL A 258 -10.31 -1.33 26.54
CA VAL A 258 -10.63 -2.77 26.47
C VAL A 258 -11.98 -3.03 25.78
N ASP A 259 -12.93 -2.12 25.92
CA ASP A 259 -14.24 -2.24 25.25
C ASP A 259 -14.14 -2.12 23.72
N SER A 260 -13.08 -1.51 23.23
CA SER A 260 -12.78 -1.43 21.79
C SER A 260 -12.04 -2.66 21.24
N PHE A 261 -11.83 -3.69 22.05
CA PHE A 261 -11.20 -4.94 21.62
C PHE A 261 -12.25 -6.05 21.55
N TYR A 262 -12.30 -6.76 20.43
CA TYR A 262 -13.00 -8.03 20.30
C TYR A 262 -11.99 -9.16 20.48
N ASP A 263 -11.75 -9.57 21.70
CA ASP A 263 -10.71 -10.52 22.12
C ASP A 263 -11.17 -11.44 23.26
N GLY A 264 -10.26 -12.02 24.02
CA GLY A 264 -10.51 -12.89 25.17
C GLY A 264 -11.33 -12.27 26.31
N HIS A 265 -11.53 -10.95 26.32
CA HIS A 265 -12.47 -10.31 27.27
C HIS A 265 -13.93 -10.52 26.87
N ARG A 266 -14.21 -10.72 25.57
CA ARG A 266 -15.55 -10.98 25.01
C ARG A 266 -15.79 -12.45 24.71
N SER A 267 -14.75 -13.20 24.31
CA SER A 267 -14.86 -14.62 23.97
C SER A 267 -13.77 -15.43 24.68
N PRO A 268 -14.12 -16.38 25.56
CA PRO A 268 -13.14 -17.14 26.36
C PRO A 268 -12.25 -18.08 25.53
N TYR A 269 -12.52 -18.22 24.24
CA TYR A 269 -11.72 -19.04 23.31
C TYR A 269 -10.61 -18.26 22.64
N LEU A 270 -10.60 -16.94 22.79
CA LEU A 270 -9.61 -16.04 22.20
C LEU A 270 -8.55 -15.64 23.23
N GLY A 271 -7.36 -15.34 22.75
CA GLY A 271 -6.35 -14.62 23.51
C GLY A 271 -6.75 -13.17 23.76
N LYS A 272 -5.96 -12.43 24.51
CA LYS A 272 -6.21 -11.04 24.85
C LYS A 272 -5.21 -10.12 24.17
N VAL A 273 -5.63 -8.91 23.91
CA VAL A 273 -4.73 -7.82 23.54
C VAL A 273 -3.94 -7.41 24.78
N VAL A 274 -2.60 -7.54 24.72
CA VAL A 274 -1.67 -7.03 25.73
C VAL A 274 -1.15 -5.68 25.26
N PHE A 275 -1.66 -4.59 25.84
CA PHE A 275 -1.38 -3.22 25.36
C PHE A 275 -0.54 -2.38 26.34
N GLU A 276 -0.29 -2.85 27.56
CA GLU A 276 0.53 -2.14 28.54
C GLU A 276 1.97 -2.68 28.60
N PRO A 277 2.99 -1.80 28.63
CA PRO A 277 2.89 -0.36 28.72
C PRO A 277 2.50 0.28 27.39
N GLN A 278 1.56 1.25 27.44
CA GLN A 278 1.20 2.10 26.32
C GLN A 278 1.97 3.43 26.33
N ARG A 279 1.99 4.12 25.20
CA ARG A 279 2.53 5.49 25.12
C ARG A 279 1.53 6.48 25.77
N THR A 280 2.06 7.51 26.39
CA THR A 280 1.26 8.60 26.97
C THR A 280 1.00 9.75 26.01
N THR A 281 1.74 9.79 24.90
CA THR A 281 1.62 10.77 23.81
C THR A 281 1.82 10.07 22.47
N PRO A 282 1.19 10.56 21.40
CA PRO A 282 1.43 10.01 20.07
C PRO A 282 2.93 10.11 19.70
N SER A 283 3.38 9.25 18.80
CA SER A 283 4.67 9.42 18.18
C SER A 283 4.62 10.61 17.24
N ASN A 284 5.65 11.44 17.27
CA ASN A 284 5.78 12.55 16.32
C ASN A 284 6.24 12.11 14.93
N GLN A 285 6.49 10.82 14.77
CA GLN A 285 6.87 10.18 13.52
C GLN A 285 5.73 9.36 12.93
N ALA A 286 4.64 9.13 13.70
CA ALA A 286 3.50 8.37 13.22
C ALA A 286 2.75 9.11 12.12
N GLY A 287 2.38 8.36 11.08
CA GLY A 287 1.64 8.87 9.95
C GLY A 287 2.53 9.46 8.86
N LEU A 288 1.89 10.15 7.92
CA LEU A 288 2.57 10.73 6.76
C LEU A 288 3.41 11.96 7.15
N SER A 289 4.59 12.08 6.54
CA SER A 289 5.39 13.31 6.56
C SER A 289 4.95 14.35 5.50
N TRP A 290 3.98 14.01 4.67
CA TRP A 290 3.43 14.80 3.57
C TRP A 290 1.90 14.69 3.55
N ILE A 291 1.22 15.55 2.80
CA ILE A 291 -0.23 15.51 2.60
C ILE A 291 -0.49 15.37 1.10
N PRO A 292 -1.25 14.34 0.66
CA PRO A 292 -1.57 14.11 -0.75
C PRO A 292 -2.59 15.09 -1.32
#